data_8b9bbe986d2d3a35d059650e0cdd935b
#
_entry.id   8b9bbe986d2d3a35d059650e0cdd935b
#
_cell.length_a   1.000
_cell.length_b   1.000
_cell.length_c   1.000
_cell.angle_alpha   90.00
_cell.angle_beta   90.00
_cell.angle_gamma   90.00
#
_symmetry.space_group_name_H-M   'P 1'
#
loop_
_entity.id
_entity.type
_entity.pdbx_description
1 polymer ?
#
loop_
_entity_poly.entity_id
_entity_poly.type
_entity_poly.pdbx_seq_one_letter_code
_entity_poly.pdbx_strand_id
1 'polypeptide(L)'
;MPPKPEIKSPAGYWPQLRAAIEAGADAVYFGLTHFTARAKAGFALAELPEVFRTLHQRGVKGYVTFNTLIFDSELPEAVKGLTAIAESGADAIIVQDWAAVKLAREIAPGLHIHGSTQMSIADAAGARQAQALGVQRLILARELSLEQIASIRSETDVELEIFCHGALCVSYSGQCFSSEAWGGRSANRGQCAQACRLPYEMLVDGRVEPLGDARYLLSPGDLYALEQIPEIVKIGLAALKIEGRYKDAEYVALTTRAYREAVDAAYGAGPGGPARTGASAPQLQHQQSQMLHQQSQLLHLQQTRLELEQVYSRGLGPWFLSGTNHQTVVRGRAPRHRGVMMGSVVRVSERGVVVALESAALKPGDGVVFDAADWRSPQEAEEGGRVYDVTAAGRGRVEIAFANGAVNGARIRAGDLVWRTDDPDIAKLARPYTAAHSPVAKQAVDVRVVAREGAALEITWTVRGASVLARWPEPTAAIPGHGLPATRLLSPV
;
A
#
# COMPACT_ATOMS: atom_id res chain seq x y z
N MET A 1 24.71 7.03 2.17
CA MET A 1 23.52 6.21 1.83
C MET A 1 22.59 7.06 0.99
N PRO A 2 21.86 6.48 0.05
CA PRO A 2 20.79 7.19 -0.64
C PRO A 2 19.73 7.68 0.38
N PRO A 3 18.90 8.67 0.03
CA PRO A 3 17.83 9.13 0.92
C PRO A 3 16.85 7.99 1.21
N LYS A 4 16.27 8.01 2.40
CA LYS A 4 15.25 7.03 2.81
C LYS A 4 14.02 7.20 1.93
N PRO A 5 13.50 6.13 1.28
CA PRO A 5 12.33 6.25 0.43
C PRO A 5 11.08 6.61 1.23
N GLU A 6 10.25 7.49 0.68
CA GLU A 6 8.93 7.82 1.22
C GLU A 6 7.99 6.61 1.09
N ILE A 7 7.20 6.31 2.12
CA ILE A 7 6.06 5.42 2.03
C ILE A 7 4.83 6.23 1.60
N LYS A 8 4.35 5.96 0.39
CA LYS A 8 3.23 6.67 -0.23
C LYS A 8 1.98 5.82 -0.22
N SER A 9 1.05 6.16 0.65
CA SER A 9 -0.16 5.39 0.90
C SER A 9 -1.36 5.92 0.13
N PRO A 10 -2.30 5.06 -0.26
CA PRO A 10 -3.53 5.47 -0.93
C PRO A 10 -4.58 5.97 0.07
N ALA A 11 -5.39 6.96 -0.34
CA ALA A 11 -6.65 7.25 0.33
C ALA A 11 -7.79 7.35 -0.67
N GLY A 12 -8.84 6.58 -0.44
CA GLY A 12 -10.10 6.71 -1.16
C GLY A 12 -10.95 7.83 -0.58
N TYR A 13 -10.91 7.99 0.74
CA TYR A 13 -11.61 9.04 1.49
C TYR A 13 -11.04 9.17 2.92
N TRP A 14 -11.71 9.86 3.81
CA TRP A 14 -11.27 10.19 5.16
C TRP A 14 -10.82 8.99 6.03
N PRO A 15 -11.53 7.85 6.08
CA PRO A 15 -11.09 6.72 6.89
C PRO A 15 -9.70 6.19 6.49
N GLN A 16 -9.46 6.06 5.18
CA GLN A 16 -8.18 5.60 4.65
C GLN A 16 -7.07 6.64 4.86
N LEU A 17 -7.38 7.94 4.71
CA LEU A 17 -6.44 9.03 4.96
C LEU A 17 -5.94 9.01 6.40
N ARG A 18 -6.85 8.90 7.37
CA ARG A 18 -6.50 8.82 8.79
C ARG A 18 -5.68 7.57 9.09
N ALA A 19 -6.10 6.41 8.58
CA ALA A 19 -5.38 5.15 8.75
C ALA A 19 -3.95 5.21 8.18
N ALA A 20 -3.75 5.82 7.02
CA ALA A 20 -2.44 6.03 6.41
C ALA A 20 -1.52 6.89 7.30
N ILE A 21 -2.04 8.00 7.84
CA ILE A 21 -1.32 8.87 8.75
C ILE A 21 -0.87 8.08 9.99
N GLU A 22 -1.79 7.40 10.65
CA GLU A 22 -1.51 6.67 11.89
C GLU A 22 -0.58 5.48 11.69
N ALA A 23 -0.61 4.87 10.50
CA ALA A 23 0.29 3.77 10.14
C ALA A 23 1.70 4.22 9.69
N GLY A 24 1.98 5.54 9.67
CA GLY A 24 3.32 6.08 9.40
C GLY A 24 3.63 6.33 7.93
N ALA A 25 2.64 6.69 7.11
CA ALA A 25 2.86 7.19 5.76
C ALA A 25 3.67 8.50 5.79
N ASP A 26 4.64 8.65 4.87
CA ASP A 26 5.32 9.93 4.61
C ASP A 26 4.50 10.81 3.68
N ALA A 27 3.70 10.19 2.81
CA ALA A 27 2.82 10.87 1.89
C ALA A 27 1.52 10.07 1.66
N VAL A 28 0.43 10.78 1.43
CA VAL A 28 -0.86 10.18 1.03
C VAL A 28 -1.24 10.70 -0.34
N TYR A 29 -1.60 9.79 -1.26
CA TYR A 29 -2.12 10.18 -2.55
C TYR A 29 -3.60 9.84 -2.68
N PHE A 30 -4.35 10.75 -3.26
CA PHE A 30 -5.80 10.65 -3.41
C PHE A 30 -6.26 11.29 -4.72
N GLY A 31 -7.50 11.00 -5.10
CA GLY A 31 -8.13 11.56 -6.28
C GLY A 31 -9.19 12.59 -5.94
N LEU A 32 -9.61 13.30 -6.97
CA LEU A 32 -10.82 14.12 -6.99
C LEU A 32 -11.95 13.35 -7.67
N THR A 33 -13.12 13.94 -7.75
CA THR A 33 -14.27 13.40 -8.49
C THR A 33 -14.06 13.43 -10.02
N HIS A 34 -13.16 14.31 -10.51
CA HIS A 34 -12.82 14.50 -11.92
C HIS A 34 -11.32 14.39 -12.16
N PHE A 35 -10.91 14.16 -13.41
CA PHE A 35 -9.52 14.08 -13.88
C PHE A 35 -8.63 13.07 -13.15
N THR A 36 -9.21 12.01 -12.61
CA THR A 36 -8.50 10.98 -11.85
C THR A 36 -8.78 9.57 -12.36
N ALA A 37 -7.77 8.70 -12.32
CA ALA A 37 -7.86 7.29 -12.74
C ALA A 37 -8.76 6.41 -11.86
N ARG A 38 -9.37 6.93 -10.82
CA ARG A 38 -10.25 6.21 -9.87
C ARG A 38 -11.39 7.13 -9.42
N ALA A 39 -12.19 7.61 -10.37
CA ALA A 39 -13.22 8.64 -10.16
C ALA A 39 -14.31 8.30 -9.11
N LYS A 40 -14.47 7.02 -8.75
CA LYS A 40 -15.43 6.59 -7.71
C LYS A 40 -14.91 6.75 -6.27
N ALA A 41 -13.64 7.12 -6.08
CA ALA A 41 -13.02 7.32 -4.78
C ALA A 41 -12.18 8.59 -4.82
N GLY A 42 -12.50 9.57 -3.99
CA GLY A 42 -11.79 10.85 -3.97
C GLY A 42 -12.51 11.88 -3.12
N PHE A 43 -11.90 13.03 -3.00
CA PHE A 43 -12.41 14.19 -2.28
C PHE A 43 -13.02 15.20 -3.24
N ALA A 44 -13.96 15.99 -2.76
CA ALA A 44 -14.42 17.17 -3.47
C ALA A 44 -13.35 18.28 -3.39
N LEU A 45 -13.30 19.18 -4.39
CA LEU A 45 -12.37 20.32 -4.36
C LEU A 45 -12.50 21.15 -3.08
N ALA A 46 -13.73 21.32 -2.57
CA ALA A 46 -14.01 22.09 -1.37
C ALA A 46 -13.41 21.44 -0.08
N GLU A 47 -13.13 20.15 -0.09
CA GLU A 47 -12.53 19.43 1.06
C GLU A 47 -11.00 19.57 1.11
N LEU A 48 -10.36 19.96 0.01
CA LEU A 48 -8.88 19.97 -0.10
C LEU A 48 -8.20 20.80 0.99
N PRO A 49 -8.65 22.00 1.38
CA PRO A 49 -8.01 22.76 2.45
C PRO A 49 -8.01 22.01 3.78
N GLU A 50 -9.07 21.26 4.10
CA GLU A 50 -9.12 20.45 5.31
C GLU A 50 -8.24 19.21 5.21
N VAL A 51 -8.22 18.56 4.05
CA VAL A 51 -7.35 17.40 3.78
C VAL A 51 -5.88 17.78 3.98
N PHE A 52 -5.41 18.87 3.35
CA PHE A 52 -4.01 19.29 3.47
C PHE A 52 -3.67 19.78 4.88
N ARG A 53 -4.55 20.53 5.53
CA ARG A 53 -4.35 20.90 6.94
C ARG A 53 -4.17 19.66 7.82
N THR A 54 -5.03 18.63 7.66
CA THR A 54 -4.96 17.39 8.42
C THR A 54 -3.66 16.63 8.18
N LEU A 55 -3.20 16.55 6.93
CA LEU A 55 -1.94 15.92 6.57
C LEU A 55 -0.74 16.69 7.12
N HIS A 56 -0.69 18.00 6.88
CA HIS A 56 0.45 18.85 7.25
C HIS A 56 0.62 18.96 8.77
N GLN A 57 -0.46 19.01 9.55
CA GLN A 57 -0.40 18.97 11.02
C GLN A 57 0.29 17.70 11.55
N ARG A 58 0.34 16.64 10.75
CA ARG A 58 0.98 15.37 11.08
C ARG A 58 2.31 15.17 10.33
N GLY A 59 2.78 16.21 9.62
CA GLY A 59 4.01 16.17 8.83
C GLY A 59 3.95 15.20 7.64
N VAL A 60 2.77 14.88 7.14
CA VAL A 60 2.51 14.00 6.01
C VAL A 60 2.22 14.84 4.77
N LYS A 61 2.83 14.49 3.65
CA LYS A 61 2.59 15.16 2.37
C LYS A 61 1.30 14.67 1.70
N GLY A 62 0.64 15.56 0.95
CA GLY A 62 -0.55 15.23 0.17
C GLY A 62 -0.33 15.37 -1.33
N TYR A 63 -0.63 14.32 -2.11
CA TYR A 63 -0.45 14.30 -3.55
C TYR A 63 -1.77 14.05 -4.25
N VAL A 64 -2.20 15.02 -5.06
CA VAL A 64 -3.46 14.91 -5.81
C VAL A 64 -3.24 14.20 -7.14
N THR A 65 -4.05 13.19 -7.45
CA THR A 65 -4.02 12.57 -8.78
C THR A 65 -4.87 13.39 -9.76
N PHE A 66 -4.22 13.86 -10.80
CA PHE A 66 -4.79 14.55 -11.95
C PHE A 66 -4.32 13.84 -13.22
N ASN A 67 -4.59 12.51 -13.27
CA ASN A 67 -3.89 11.57 -14.13
C ASN A 67 -4.80 10.85 -15.12
N THR A 68 -5.58 11.64 -15.85
CA THR A 68 -6.31 11.21 -17.04
C THR A 68 -5.91 12.05 -18.24
N LEU A 69 -6.20 11.58 -19.44
CA LEU A 69 -6.10 12.40 -20.66
C LEU A 69 -7.16 13.50 -20.61
N ILE A 70 -6.83 14.67 -21.16
CA ILE A 70 -7.68 15.86 -21.17
C ILE A 70 -8.00 16.20 -22.63
N PHE A 71 -9.26 16.42 -22.96
CA PHE A 71 -9.67 16.92 -24.28
C PHE A 71 -9.72 18.44 -24.29
N ASP A 72 -9.59 19.04 -25.47
CA ASP A 72 -9.59 20.49 -25.63
C ASP A 72 -10.82 21.15 -24.99
N SER A 73 -11.98 20.52 -25.09
CA SER A 73 -13.22 21.01 -24.49
C SER A 73 -13.20 21.03 -22.95
N GLU A 74 -12.30 20.27 -22.32
CA GLU A 74 -12.17 20.14 -20.86
C GLU A 74 -11.08 21.08 -20.30
N LEU A 75 -10.28 21.74 -21.15
CA LEU A 75 -9.19 22.62 -20.71
C LEU A 75 -9.64 23.70 -19.70
N PRO A 76 -10.77 24.41 -19.91
CA PRO A 76 -11.21 25.41 -18.93
C PRO A 76 -11.49 24.83 -17.53
N GLU A 77 -12.04 23.61 -17.47
CA GLU A 77 -12.30 22.90 -16.22
C GLU A 77 -11.00 22.39 -15.60
N ALA A 78 -10.08 21.88 -16.42
CA ALA A 78 -8.75 21.46 -15.97
C ALA A 78 -7.96 22.62 -15.34
N VAL A 79 -7.98 23.80 -15.94
CA VAL A 79 -7.36 25.01 -15.38
C VAL A 79 -7.95 25.35 -14.02
N LYS A 80 -9.29 25.37 -13.87
CA LYS A 80 -9.95 25.61 -12.58
C LYS A 80 -9.54 24.58 -11.53
N GLY A 81 -9.50 23.29 -11.92
CA GLY A 81 -9.10 22.21 -11.03
C GLY A 81 -7.65 22.34 -10.56
N LEU A 82 -6.73 22.61 -11.47
CA LEU A 82 -5.30 22.81 -11.16
C LEU A 82 -5.07 24.03 -10.26
N THR A 83 -5.77 25.15 -10.52
CA THR A 83 -5.70 26.34 -9.68
C THR A 83 -6.17 26.03 -8.26
N ALA A 84 -7.33 25.39 -8.10
CA ALA A 84 -7.86 25.03 -6.79
C ALA A 84 -6.94 24.06 -6.02
N ILE A 85 -6.31 23.10 -6.72
CA ILE A 85 -5.33 22.19 -6.14
C ILE A 85 -4.12 22.98 -5.62
N ALA A 86 -3.58 23.89 -6.41
CA ALA A 86 -2.43 24.71 -6.04
C ALA A 86 -2.73 25.61 -4.82
N GLU A 87 -3.89 26.28 -4.82
CA GLU A 87 -4.34 27.17 -3.76
C GLU A 87 -4.64 26.42 -2.44
N SER A 88 -4.97 25.14 -2.51
CA SER A 88 -5.26 24.31 -1.33
C SER A 88 -4.03 23.88 -0.53
N GLY A 89 -2.83 24.14 -1.00
CA GLY A 89 -1.57 23.76 -0.36
C GLY A 89 -1.08 22.37 -0.73
N ALA A 90 -1.44 21.84 -1.90
CA ALA A 90 -0.97 20.55 -2.39
C ALA A 90 0.57 20.50 -2.49
N ASP A 91 1.18 19.42 -2.00
CA ASP A 91 2.63 19.23 -2.11
C ASP A 91 3.05 18.79 -3.51
N ALA A 92 2.20 18.03 -4.20
CA ALA A 92 2.42 17.65 -5.60
C ALA A 92 1.12 17.23 -6.29
N ILE A 93 1.16 17.23 -7.63
CA ILE A 93 0.17 16.59 -8.49
C ILE A 93 0.78 15.40 -9.22
N ILE A 94 -0.05 14.37 -9.47
CA ILE A 94 0.32 13.20 -10.27
C ILE A 94 -0.41 13.28 -11.59
N VAL A 95 0.30 13.45 -12.71
CA VAL A 95 -0.25 13.73 -14.03
C VAL A 95 0.06 12.62 -15.03
N GLN A 96 -0.82 12.47 -16.02
CA GLN A 96 -0.60 11.61 -17.20
C GLN A 96 -0.40 12.44 -18.46
N ASP A 97 -1.20 13.48 -18.61
CA ASP A 97 -1.28 14.30 -19.82
C ASP A 97 -0.18 15.36 -19.85
N TRP A 98 0.50 15.50 -20.98
CA TRP A 98 1.53 16.52 -21.19
C TRP A 98 0.96 17.94 -21.15
N ALA A 99 -0.29 18.15 -21.60
CA ALA A 99 -0.97 19.42 -21.45
C ALA A 99 -1.15 19.79 -19.96
N ALA A 100 -1.49 18.81 -19.12
CA ALA A 100 -1.57 19.01 -17.67
C ALA A 100 -0.21 19.40 -17.05
N VAL A 101 0.90 18.82 -17.52
CA VAL A 101 2.26 19.23 -17.10
C VAL A 101 2.50 20.71 -17.44
N LYS A 102 2.23 21.11 -18.68
CA LYS A 102 2.43 22.48 -19.15
C LYS A 102 1.55 23.47 -18.39
N LEU A 103 0.26 23.18 -18.27
CA LEU A 103 -0.69 24.02 -17.52
C LEU A 103 -0.28 24.20 -16.05
N ALA A 104 0.10 23.12 -15.39
CA ALA A 104 0.54 23.17 -13.99
C ALA A 104 1.80 24.03 -13.81
N ARG A 105 2.75 23.98 -14.76
CA ARG A 105 3.95 24.83 -14.75
C ARG A 105 3.64 26.31 -14.94
N GLU A 106 2.62 26.61 -15.73
CA GLU A 106 2.16 27.99 -15.97
C GLU A 106 1.33 28.55 -14.80
N ILE A 107 0.42 27.74 -14.25
CA ILE A 107 -0.50 28.15 -13.17
C ILE A 107 0.22 28.22 -11.82
N ALA A 108 1.02 27.20 -11.49
CA ALA A 108 1.67 27.02 -10.20
C ALA A 108 3.12 26.53 -10.36
N PRO A 109 4.07 27.41 -10.74
CA PRO A 109 5.47 27.02 -11.01
C PRO A 109 6.17 26.32 -9.83
N GLY A 110 5.72 26.59 -8.60
CA GLY A 110 6.25 25.96 -7.37
C GLY A 110 5.65 24.61 -7.02
N LEU A 111 4.56 24.19 -7.66
CA LEU A 111 3.90 22.91 -7.41
C LEU A 111 4.71 21.77 -8.02
N HIS A 112 5.03 20.75 -7.21
CA HIS A 112 5.74 19.58 -7.72
C HIS A 112 4.86 18.75 -8.66
N ILE A 113 5.46 18.28 -9.75
CA ILE A 113 4.78 17.46 -10.76
C ILE A 113 5.38 16.06 -10.76
N HIS A 114 4.56 15.07 -10.44
CA HIS A 114 4.92 13.67 -10.52
C HIS A 114 4.29 13.04 -11.77
N GLY A 115 5.11 12.45 -12.64
CA GLY A 115 4.63 11.68 -13.78
C GLY A 115 3.99 10.37 -13.35
N SER A 116 2.77 10.13 -13.80
CA SER A 116 2.03 8.89 -13.53
C SER A 116 2.63 7.70 -14.27
N THR A 117 2.47 6.46 -13.75
CA THR A 117 2.71 5.24 -14.52
C THR A 117 2.00 5.22 -15.87
N GLN A 118 0.89 5.94 -15.98
CA GLN A 118 0.11 6.03 -17.21
C GLN A 118 0.81 6.84 -18.32
N MET A 119 1.93 7.53 -18.03
CA MET A 119 2.81 8.11 -19.04
C MET A 119 3.65 7.07 -19.78
N SER A 120 3.59 5.79 -19.35
CA SER A 120 4.31 4.66 -19.97
C SER A 120 5.84 4.82 -20.03
N ILE A 121 6.42 5.48 -19.01
CA ILE A 121 7.88 5.68 -18.95
C ILE A 121 8.54 4.42 -18.39
N ALA A 122 9.37 3.78 -19.21
CA ALA A 122 9.98 2.49 -18.93
C ALA A 122 11.50 2.46 -19.21
N ASP A 123 12.10 3.61 -19.54
CA ASP A 123 13.53 3.74 -19.82
C ASP A 123 14.08 5.10 -19.41
N ALA A 124 15.40 5.23 -19.43
CA ALA A 124 16.09 6.45 -19.04
C ALA A 124 15.91 7.61 -20.05
N ALA A 125 15.68 7.31 -21.33
CA ALA A 125 15.45 8.34 -22.32
C ALA A 125 14.10 9.03 -22.11
N GLY A 126 13.05 8.23 -21.88
CA GLY A 126 11.73 8.74 -21.49
C GLY A 126 11.76 9.49 -20.16
N ALA A 127 12.55 9.03 -19.20
CA ALA A 127 12.73 9.71 -17.92
C ALA A 127 13.36 11.10 -18.08
N ARG A 128 14.45 11.21 -18.86
CA ARG A 128 15.11 12.49 -19.17
C ARG A 128 14.18 13.45 -19.95
N GLN A 129 13.40 12.91 -20.89
CA GLN A 129 12.44 13.71 -21.64
C GLN A 129 11.35 14.29 -20.72
N ALA A 130 10.80 13.49 -19.82
CA ALA A 130 9.82 13.96 -18.84
C ALA A 130 10.40 15.02 -17.91
N GLN A 131 11.64 14.83 -17.43
CA GLN A 131 12.35 15.81 -16.62
C GLN A 131 12.55 17.14 -17.37
N ALA A 132 12.94 17.09 -18.64
CA ALA A 132 13.11 18.28 -19.46
C ALA A 132 11.81 19.08 -19.65
N LEU A 133 10.66 18.41 -19.61
CA LEU A 133 9.34 19.02 -19.66
C LEU A 133 8.82 19.52 -18.31
N GLY A 134 9.57 19.31 -17.22
CA GLY A 134 9.27 19.85 -15.90
C GLY A 134 8.69 18.85 -14.90
N VAL A 135 8.74 17.55 -15.17
CA VAL A 135 8.40 16.50 -14.21
C VAL A 135 9.58 16.31 -13.25
N GLN A 136 9.34 16.37 -11.94
CA GLN A 136 10.39 16.22 -10.92
C GLN A 136 10.49 14.80 -10.36
N ARG A 137 9.39 14.02 -10.38
CA ARG A 137 9.37 12.62 -9.94
C ARG A 137 8.62 11.77 -10.94
N LEU A 138 9.09 10.56 -11.18
CA LEU A 138 8.46 9.60 -12.09
C LEU A 138 8.01 8.36 -11.35
N ILE A 139 6.73 8.01 -11.49
CA ILE A 139 6.20 6.72 -11.07
C ILE A 139 6.38 5.79 -12.26
N LEU A 140 7.41 4.94 -12.20
CA LEU A 140 7.79 4.07 -13.31
C LEU A 140 6.70 3.06 -13.67
N ALA A 141 6.75 2.58 -14.90
CA ALA A 141 5.89 1.49 -15.38
C ALA A 141 6.07 0.24 -14.51
N ARG A 142 4.99 -0.52 -14.30
CA ARG A 142 4.96 -1.66 -13.36
C ARG A 142 5.59 -2.92 -13.92
N GLU A 143 5.89 -2.93 -15.21
CA GLU A 143 6.44 -4.04 -15.96
C GLU A 143 7.95 -4.20 -15.81
N LEU A 144 8.60 -3.25 -15.12
CA LEU A 144 10.05 -3.19 -14.95
C LEU A 144 10.54 -4.11 -13.84
N SER A 145 11.66 -4.77 -14.08
CA SER A 145 12.43 -5.47 -13.05
C SER A 145 13.28 -4.51 -12.22
N LEU A 146 13.75 -4.95 -11.04
CA LEU A 146 14.65 -4.16 -10.21
C LEU A 146 15.96 -3.84 -10.93
N GLU A 147 16.46 -4.75 -11.77
CA GLU A 147 17.65 -4.53 -12.61
C GLU A 147 17.43 -3.37 -13.60
N GLN A 148 16.29 -3.38 -14.31
CA GLN A 148 15.93 -2.30 -15.23
C GLN A 148 15.74 -0.97 -14.51
N ILE A 149 15.09 -0.99 -13.33
CA ILE A 149 14.91 0.20 -12.48
C ILE A 149 16.26 0.76 -12.02
N ALA A 150 17.20 -0.10 -11.62
CA ALA A 150 18.55 0.30 -11.25
C ALA A 150 19.32 0.92 -12.43
N SER A 151 19.17 0.37 -13.64
CA SER A 151 19.74 0.95 -14.87
C SER A 151 19.17 2.35 -15.13
N ILE A 152 17.86 2.54 -15.07
CA ILE A 152 17.24 3.86 -15.24
C ILE A 152 17.76 4.84 -14.17
N ARG A 153 17.88 4.39 -12.92
CA ARG A 153 18.38 5.23 -11.82
C ARG A 153 19.82 5.69 -12.04
N SER A 154 20.65 4.85 -12.65
CA SER A 154 22.05 5.19 -12.93
C SER A 154 22.23 6.21 -14.06
N GLU A 155 21.21 6.40 -14.91
CA GLU A 155 21.25 7.24 -16.10
C GLU A 155 20.41 8.54 -15.98
N THR A 156 19.73 8.77 -14.85
CA THR A 156 18.89 9.96 -14.66
C THR A 156 18.92 10.45 -13.21
N ASP A 157 18.85 11.77 -13.04
CA ASP A 157 18.76 12.42 -11.73
C ASP A 157 17.32 12.70 -11.29
N VAL A 158 16.32 12.45 -12.15
CA VAL A 158 14.92 12.59 -11.78
C VAL A 158 14.56 11.65 -10.64
N GLU A 159 13.74 12.08 -9.71
CA GLU A 159 13.28 11.21 -8.63
C GLU A 159 12.45 10.05 -9.19
N LEU A 160 12.79 8.82 -8.79
CA LEU A 160 12.08 7.63 -9.21
C LEU A 160 11.23 7.07 -8.08
N GLU A 161 10.02 6.67 -8.42
CA GLU A 161 9.04 6.03 -7.54
C GLU A 161 8.53 4.75 -8.20
N ILE A 162 8.32 3.69 -7.44
CA ILE A 162 7.73 2.43 -7.93
C ILE A 162 6.54 2.02 -7.09
N PHE A 163 5.64 1.21 -7.66
CA PHE A 163 4.68 0.48 -6.85
C PHE A 163 5.39 -0.67 -6.11
N CYS A 164 5.03 -0.88 -4.85
CA CYS A 164 5.57 -1.94 -4.01
C CYS A 164 4.50 -2.95 -3.55
N HIS A 165 3.22 -2.57 -3.56
CA HIS A 165 2.13 -3.44 -3.10
C HIS A 165 0.83 -3.19 -3.85
N GLY A 166 0.03 -4.27 -3.99
CA GLY A 166 -1.35 -4.23 -4.44
C GLY A 166 -1.55 -4.55 -5.92
N ALA A 167 -2.68 -4.17 -6.48
CA ALA A 167 -3.15 -4.63 -7.77
C ALA A 167 -2.19 -4.35 -8.92
N LEU A 168 -1.87 -5.39 -9.69
CA LEU A 168 -1.23 -5.27 -11.00
C LEU A 168 -2.27 -5.14 -12.13
N CYS A 169 -1.81 -4.62 -13.25
CA CYS A 169 -2.55 -4.56 -14.51
C CYS A 169 -1.98 -5.58 -15.49
N VAL A 170 -2.82 -6.21 -16.31
CA VAL A 170 -2.38 -7.12 -17.36
C VAL A 170 -1.82 -6.36 -18.57
N SER A 171 -2.31 -5.14 -18.81
CA SER A 171 -1.81 -4.26 -19.86
C SER A 171 -0.53 -3.56 -19.40
N TYR A 172 0.31 -3.20 -20.37
CA TYR A 172 1.35 -2.21 -20.15
C TYR A 172 0.74 -0.94 -19.55
N SER A 173 1.48 -0.29 -18.67
CA SER A 173 1.05 0.91 -17.96
C SER A 173 0.66 2.01 -18.95
N GLY A 174 -0.57 2.54 -18.82
CA GLY A 174 -1.09 3.58 -19.71
C GLY A 174 -1.58 3.12 -21.09
N GLN A 175 -1.51 1.82 -21.43
CA GLN A 175 -1.82 1.26 -22.74
C GLN A 175 -3.01 0.30 -22.73
N CYS A 176 -4.00 0.52 -21.85
CA CYS A 176 -5.17 -0.35 -21.77
C CYS A 176 -6.32 0.16 -22.64
N PHE A 177 -6.70 -0.64 -23.64
CA PHE A 177 -7.85 -0.39 -24.52
C PHE A 177 -9.02 -1.35 -24.28
N SER A 178 -8.86 -2.36 -23.40
CA SER A 178 -9.88 -3.39 -23.17
C SER A 178 -11.21 -2.83 -22.70
N SER A 179 -11.19 -1.82 -21.80
CA SER A 179 -12.41 -1.21 -21.26
C SER A 179 -13.20 -0.46 -22.31
N GLU A 180 -12.50 0.12 -23.28
CA GLU A 180 -13.11 0.85 -24.39
C GLU A 180 -13.70 -0.12 -25.44
N ALA A 181 -12.93 -1.14 -25.82
CA ALA A 181 -13.34 -2.14 -26.78
C ALA A 181 -14.59 -2.93 -26.34
N TRP A 182 -14.74 -3.19 -25.04
CA TRP A 182 -15.84 -4.02 -24.52
C TRP A 182 -16.98 -3.26 -23.85
N GLY A 183 -16.85 -1.97 -23.63
CA GLY A 183 -17.87 -1.24 -22.87
C GLY A 183 -17.90 0.26 -23.10
N GLY A 184 -17.20 0.75 -24.13
CA GLY A 184 -17.19 2.17 -24.49
C GLY A 184 -16.65 3.10 -23.40
N ARG A 185 -15.85 2.54 -22.43
CA ARG A 185 -15.28 3.29 -21.30
C ARG A 185 -13.77 3.23 -21.34
N SER A 186 -13.10 4.38 -21.29
CA SER A 186 -11.65 4.43 -21.34
C SER A 186 -11.01 4.26 -19.95
N ALA A 187 -10.15 3.25 -19.79
CA ALA A 187 -9.34 3.07 -18.59
C ALA A 187 -8.34 4.23 -18.42
N ASN A 188 -7.85 4.81 -19.53
CA ASN A 188 -6.93 5.94 -19.55
C ASN A 188 -7.62 7.26 -19.16
N ARG A 189 -8.95 7.26 -19.11
CA ARG A 189 -9.78 8.36 -18.61
C ARG A 189 -10.48 8.04 -17.28
N GLY A 190 -9.90 7.14 -16.49
CA GLY A 190 -10.37 6.83 -15.14
C GLY A 190 -11.54 5.84 -15.06
N GLN A 191 -12.04 5.32 -16.17
CA GLN A 191 -13.24 4.48 -16.24
C GLN A 191 -12.94 3.01 -16.53
N CYS A 192 -11.94 2.45 -15.85
CA CYS A 192 -11.57 1.05 -15.99
C CYS A 192 -12.76 0.12 -15.69
N ALA A 193 -13.15 -0.70 -16.67
CA ALA A 193 -14.22 -1.70 -16.53
C ALA A 193 -13.77 -2.97 -15.80
N GLN A 194 -12.48 -3.14 -15.56
CA GLN A 194 -11.87 -4.37 -15.02
C GLN A 194 -12.17 -5.61 -15.86
N ALA A 195 -12.25 -5.47 -17.19
CA ALA A 195 -12.50 -6.57 -18.12
C ALA A 195 -11.50 -7.72 -17.92
N CYS A 196 -10.23 -7.43 -17.64
CA CYS A 196 -9.22 -8.45 -17.32
C CYS A 196 -9.55 -9.32 -16.08
N ARG A 197 -10.59 -8.98 -15.31
CA ARG A 197 -11.06 -9.74 -14.13
C ARG A 197 -12.31 -10.56 -14.39
N LEU A 198 -12.72 -10.67 -15.64
CA LEU A 198 -13.83 -11.52 -16.07
C LEU A 198 -13.32 -12.92 -16.43
N PRO A 199 -14.20 -13.95 -16.40
CA PRO A 199 -13.84 -15.27 -16.90
C PRO A 199 -13.78 -15.26 -18.43
N TYR A 200 -12.88 -16.05 -18.99
CA TYR A 200 -12.66 -16.21 -20.42
C TYR A 200 -12.55 -17.70 -20.78
N GLU A 201 -12.91 -18.03 -22.00
CA GLU A 201 -12.62 -19.30 -22.64
C GLU A 201 -11.57 -19.09 -23.72
N MET A 202 -10.65 -20.02 -23.85
CA MET A 202 -9.65 -20.02 -24.91
C MET A 202 -10.20 -20.77 -26.13
N LEU A 203 -10.15 -20.13 -27.28
CA LEU A 203 -10.48 -20.77 -28.55
C LEU A 203 -9.17 -20.97 -29.34
N VAL A 204 -8.89 -22.23 -29.69
CA VAL A 204 -7.78 -22.60 -30.58
C VAL A 204 -8.38 -23.22 -31.83
N ASP A 205 -8.12 -22.64 -32.99
CA ASP A 205 -8.68 -23.06 -34.29
C ASP A 205 -10.21 -23.24 -34.27
N GLY A 206 -10.91 -22.33 -33.58
CA GLY A 206 -12.37 -22.31 -33.44
C GLY A 206 -12.94 -23.34 -32.47
N ARG A 207 -12.11 -24.04 -31.71
CA ARG A 207 -12.52 -25.00 -30.67
C ARG A 207 -12.18 -24.48 -29.29
N VAL A 208 -13.09 -24.72 -28.33
CA VAL A 208 -12.80 -24.40 -26.91
C VAL A 208 -11.72 -25.35 -26.40
N GLU A 209 -10.63 -24.76 -25.92
CA GLU A 209 -9.55 -25.50 -25.26
C GLU A 209 -9.87 -25.66 -23.77
N PRO A 210 -9.94 -26.89 -23.21
CA PRO A 210 -10.21 -27.11 -21.80
C PRO A 210 -9.00 -26.70 -20.95
N LEU A 211 -9.14 -25.68 -20.15
CA LEU A 211 -8.10 -25.17 -19.26
C LEU A 211 -8.27 -25.58 -17.78
N GLY A 212 -9.08 -26.62 -17.52
CA GLY A 212 -9.37 -27.08 -16.17
C GLY A 212 -10.06 -25.99 -15.34
N ASP A 213 -9.41 -25.58 -14.25
CA ASP A 213 -9.91 -24.55 -13.34
C ASP A 213 -9.46 -23.11 -13.71
N ALA A 214 -8.64 -22.94 -14.76
CA ALA A 214 -8.20 -21.63 -15.20
C ALA A 214 -9.25 -20.95 -16.08
N ARG A 215 -9.97 -19.99 -15.50
CA ARG A 215 -10.99 -19.20 -16.17
C ARG A 215 -10.68 -17.72 -16.26
N TYR A 216 -9.83 -17.22 -15.37
CA TYR A 216 -9.52 -15.81 -15.27
C TYR A 216 -8.16 -15.53 -15.93
N LEU A 217 -8.08 -15.80 -17.22
CA LEU A 217 -6.86 -15.89 -18.02
C LEU A 217 -6.06 -14.58 -18.11
N LEU A 218 -6.70 -13.44 -17.79
CA LEU A 218 -6.10 -12.10 -17.84
C LEU A 218 -6.03 -11.45 -16.46
N SER A 219 -6.25 -12.21 -15.35
CA SER A 219 -6.29 -11.66 -13.99
C SER A 219 -4.97 -11.85 -13.27
N PRO A 220 -4.06 -10.84 -13.29
CA PRO A 220 -2.79 -10.95 -12.56
C PRO A 220 -2.98 -10.96 -11.05
N GLY A 221 -2.04 -11.58 -10.35
CA GLY A 221 -1.90 -11.49 -8.90
C GLY A 221 -1.62 -10.08 -8.43
N ASP A 222 -1.47 -9.91 -7.11
CA ASP A 222 -1.13 -8.65 -6.49
C ASP A 222 0.37 -8.56 -6.22
N LEU A 223 0.95 -7.38 -6.45
CA LEU A 223 2.34 -7.10 -6.16
C LEU A 223 2.59 -7.15 -4.65
N TYR A 224 3.70 -7.76 -4.27
CA TYR A 224 4.23 -7.82 -2.93
C TYR A 224 5.75 -7.75 -3.00
N ALA A 225 6.32 -6.66 -2.53
CA ALA A 225 7.75 -6.36 -2.64
C ALA A 225 8.44 -6.23 -1.27
N LEU A 226 7.87 -6.79 -0.21
CA LEU A 226 8.40 -6.61 1.14
C LEU A 226 9.81 -7.24 1.28
N GLU A 227 10.02 -8.37 0.63
CA GLU A 227 11.31 -9.08 0.61
C GLU A 227 12.37 -8.37 -0.23
N GLN A 228 11.94 -7.54 -1.21
CA GLN A 228 12.81 -6.74 -2.09
C GLN A 228 13.22 -5.39 -1.49
N ILE A 229 12.68 -4.98 -0.35
CA ILE A 229 12.95 -3.68 0.25
C ILE A 229 14.44 -3.39 0.48
N PRO A 230 15.28 -4.34 0.94
CA PRO A 230 16.71 -4.07 1.10
C PRO A 230 17.43 -3.71 -0.22
N GLU A 231 17.05 -4.34 -1.32
CA GLU A 231 17.57 -4.04 -2.66
C GLU A 231 17.06 -2.69 -3.18
N ILE A 232 15.76 -2.43 -3.02
CA ILE A 232 15.11 -1.17 -3.40
C ILE A 232 15.76 0.03 -2.70
N VAL A 233 16.06 -0.10 -1.41
CA VAL A 233 16.76 0.94 -0.64
C VAL A 233 18.16 1.20 -1.19
N LYS A 234 18.88 0.17 -1.63
CA LYS A 234 20.22 0.31 -2.25
C LYS A 234 20.15 1.02 -3.60
N ILE A 235 19.12 0.79 -4.41
CA ILE A 235 18.90 1.48 -5.68
C ILE A 235 18.73 3.00 -5.48
N GLY A 236 18.20 3.42 -4.34
CA GLY A 236 18.04 4.84 -4.02
C GLY A 236 16.80 5.46 -4.66
N LEU A 237 15.67 4.77 -4.59
CA LEU A 237 14.38 5.29 -5.04
C LEU A 237 13.85 6.33 -4.05
N ALA A 238 13.14 7.34 -4.57
CA ALA A 238 12.58 8.43 -3.76
C ALA A 238 11.33 8.01 -2.99
N ALA A 239 10.53 7.10 -3.54
CA ALA A 239 9.29 6.68 -2.90
C ALA A 239 8.83 5.26 -3.30
N LEU A 240 8.10 4.64 -2.39
CA LEU A 240 7.41 3.37 -2.55
C LEU A 240 5.90 3.59 -2.48
N LYS A 241 5.18 3.21 -3.52
CA LYS A 241 3.74 3.45 -3.64
C LYS A 241 2.92 2.19 -3.41
N ILE A 242 1.96 2.29 -2.51
CA ILE A 242 0.98 1.24 -2.25
C ILE A 242 -0.24 1.52 -3.14
N GLU A 243 -0.66 0.53 -3.97
CA GLU A 243 -1.93 0.63 -4.71
C GLU A 243 -3.08 0.23 -3.81
N GLY A 244 -4.19 0.98 -3.83
CA GLY A 244 -5.32 0.61 -3.00
C GLY A 244 -6.37 1.69 -2.75
N ARG A 245 -6.59 2.68 -3.62
CA ARG A 245 -7.60 3.75 -3.39
C ARG A 245 -9.04 3.25 -3.20
N TYR A 246 -9.36 2.04 -3.69
CA TYR A 246 -10.66 1.40 -3.47
C TYR A 246 -10.66 0.42 -2.29
N LYS A 247 -9.58 0.35 -1.54
CA LYS A 247 -9.46 -0.52 -0.37
C LYS A 247 -9.97 0.20 0.88
N ASP A 248 -10.31 -0.59 1.91
CA ASP A 248 -10.73 -0.10 3.21
C ASP A 248 -9.57 0.46 4.05
N ALA A 249 -9.90 0.97 5.23
CA ALA A 249 -8.94 1.55 6.13
C ALA A 249 -8.01 0.49 6.76
N GLU A 250 -8.47 -0.74 6.94
CA GLU A 250 -7.68 -1.85 7.49
C GLU A 250 -6.54 -2.24 6.54
N TYR A 251 -6.87 -2.39 5.25
CA TYR A 251 -5.87 -2.62 4.23
C TYR A 251 -4.82 -1.51 4.21
N VAL A 252 -5.24 -0.24 4.20
CA VAL A 252 -4.32 0.89 4.17
C VAL A 252 -3.43 0.92 5.40
N ALA A 253 -4.00 0.70 6.58
CA ALA A 253 -3.25 0.66 7.84
C ALA A 253 -2.17 -0.42 7.83
N LEU A 254 -2.55 -1.66 7.57
CA LEU A 254 -1.65 -2.80 7.71
C LEU A 254 -0.59 -2.85 6.61
N THR A 255 -0.94 -2.49 5.37
CA THR A 255 0.06 -2.38 4.29
C THR A 255 1.05 -1.25 4.55
N THR A 256 0.57 -0.06 4.94
CA THR A 256 1.44 1.09 5.25
C THR A 256 2.41 0.76 6.37
N ARG A 257 1.92 0.19 7.48
CA ARG A 257 2.74 -0.25 8.62
C ARG A 257 3.83 -1.22 8.18
N ALA A 258 3.47 -2.27 7.45
CA ALA A 258 4.40 -3.30 7.02
C ALA A 258 5.56 -2.74 6.19
N TYR A 259 5.26 -1.88 5.21
CA TYR A 259 6.30 -1.25 4.39
C TYR A 259 7.09 -0.19 5.17
N ARG A 260 6.48 0.53 6.12
CA ARG A 260 7.18 1.45 7.01
C ARG A 260 8.23 0.71 7.84
N GLU A 261 7.84 -0.35 8.52
CA GLU A 261 8.70 -1.19 9.34
C GLU A 261 9.86 -1.79 8.52
N ALA A 262 9.57 -2.32 7.33
CA ALA A 262 10.58 -2.91 6.47
C ALA A 262 11.61 -1.88 5.95
N VAL A 263 11.16 -0.69 5.54
CA VAL A 263 12.05 0.38 5.11
C VAL A 263 12.90 0.90 6.27
N ASP A 264 12.32 1.06 7.46
CA ASP A 264 13.05 1.51 8.66
C ASP A 264 14.12 0.50 9.06
N ALA A 265 13.79 -0.79 9.04
CA ALA A 265 14.73 -1.87 9.31
C ALA A 265 15.88 -1.90 8.28
N ALA A 266 15.55 -1.83 6.99
CA ALA A 266 16.55 -1.86 5.92
C ALA A 266 17.46 -0.62 5.93
N TYR A 267 16.91 0.55 6.25
CA TYR A 267 17.67 1.79 6.32
C TYR A 267 18.54 1.86 7.58
N GLY A 268 18.05 1.39 8.73
CA GLY A 268 18.77 1.31 9.99
C GLY A 268 19.90 0.28 10.02
N ALA A 269 19.83 -0.76 9.17
CA ALA A 269 20.86 -1.78 9.01
C ALA A 269 22.06 -1.35 8.12
N GLY A 270 22.04 -0.11 7.58
CA GLY A 270 23.12 0.42 6.75
C GLY A 270 24.44 0.62 7.52
N PRO A 271 25.58 0.81 6.81
CA PRO A 271 26.93 0.86 7.40
C PRO A 271 27.18 2.03 8.39
N GLY A 272 26.16 2.84 8.70
CA GLY A 272 26.21 3.95 9.67
C GLY A 272 25.22 3.81 10.82
N GLY A 273 24.52 2.67 10.99
CA GLY A 273 23.74 2.41 12.19
C GLY A 273 24.65 2.39 13.43
N PRO A 274 24.15 2.76 14.64
CA PRO A 274 24.97 2.86 15.82
C PRO A 274 25.70 1.53 16.07
N ALA A 275 27.03 1.54 15.89
CA ALA A 275 27.87 0.43 16.28
C ALA A 275 27.64 0.22 17.79
N ARG A 276 27.05 -0.92 18.16
CA ARG A 276 27.03 -1.36 19.55
C ARG A 276 28.48 -1.63 19.94
N THR A 277 29.13 -0.58 20.46
CA THR A 277 30.41 -0.74 21.15
C THR A 277 30.15 -1.49 22.45
N GLY A 278 30.50 -2.75 22.48
CA GLY A 278 30.39 -3.56 23.68
C GLY A 278 30.98 -4.94 23.48
N ALA A 279 32.16 -5.13 24.06
CA ALA A 279 32.79 -6.37 24.53
C ALA A 279 32.78 -7.58 23.59
N SER A 280 33.95 -8.09 23.30
CA SER A 280 34.27 -9.37 22.63
C SER A 280 33.58 -10.56 23.33
N ALA A 281 32.39 -10.90 22.85
CA ALA A 281 31.79 -12.20 23.14
C ALA A 281 32.46 -13.27 22.28
N PRO A 282 32.61 -14.55 22.77
CA PRO A 282 33.17 -15.60 21.98
C PRO A 282 32.44 -15.75 20.64
N GLN A 283 33.17 -16.00 19.56
CA GLN A 283 32.63 -16.10 18.17
C GLN A 283 31.39 -17.00 18.02
N LEU A 284 31.30 -18.07 18.81
CA LEU A 284 30.16 -19.01 18.86
C LEU A 284 28.88 -18.35 19.38
N GLN A 285 28.95 -17.49 20.41
CA GLN A 285 27.78 -16.79 20.94
C GLN A 285 27.30 -15.71 19.95
N HIS A 286 28.22 -15.09 19.24
CA HIS A 286 27.90 -14.10 18.20
C HIS A 286 27.20 -14.73 17.00
N GLN A 287 27.65 -15.90 16.54
CA GLN A 287 27.01 -16.67 15.47
C GLN A 287 25.61 -17.16 15.86
N GLN A 288 25.44 -17.69 17.07
CA GLN A 288 24.13 -18.09 17.59
C GLN A 288 23.17 -16.91 17.70
N SER A 289 23.64 -15.75 18.18
CA SER A 289 22.84 -14.54 18.26
C SER A 289 22.41 -14.04 16.88
N GLN A 290 23.30 -14.10 15.87
CA GLN A 290 22.99 -13.75 14.51
C GLN A 290 21.96 -14.71 13.87
N MET A 291 22.11 -16.02 14.08
CA MET A 291 21.15 -17.02 13.59
C MET A 291 19.76 -16.84 14.22
N LEU A 292 19.68 -16.61 15.52
CA LEU A 292 18.41 -16.35 16.23
C LEU A 292 17.75 -15.06 15.72
N HIS A 293 18.55 -14.01 15.47
CA HIS A 293 18.05 -12.75 14.92
C HIS A 293 17.52 -12.94 13.49
N GLN A 294 18.23 -13.63 12.62
CA GLN A 294 17.79 -13.95 11.27
C GLN A 294 16.51 -14.80 11.27
N GLN A 295 16.43 -15.80 12.15
CA GLN A 295 15.25 -16.63 12.28
C GLN A 295 14.03 -15.83 12.76
N SER A 296 14.21 -14.91 13.72
CA SER A 296 13.16 -14.01 14.18
C SER A 296 12.68 -13.08 13.08
N GLN A 297 13.58 -12.53 12.26
CA GLN A 297 13.22 -11.71 11.12
C GLN A 297 12.43 -12.49 10.07
N LEU A 298 12.83 -13.73 9.79
CA LEU A 298 12.14 -14.59 8.83
C LEU A 298 10.71 -14.90 9.28
N LEU A 299 10.54 -15.26 10.55
CA LEU A 299 9.23 -15.51 11.16
C LEU A 299 8.34 -14.26 11.12
N HIS A 300 8.91 -13.09 11.41
CA HIS A 300 8.19 -11.83 11.33
C HIS A 300 7.71 -11.52 9.88
N LEU A 301 8.57 -11.71 8.89
CA LEU A 301 8.20 -11.53 7.47
C LEU A 301 7.11 -12.50 7.03
N GLN A 302 7.19 -13.77 7.46
CA GLN A 302 6.15 -14.78 7.17
C GLN A 302 4.80 -14.39 7.79
N GLN A 303 4.81 -13.98 9.06
CA GLN A 303 3.60 -13.51 9.74
C GLN A 303 3.01 -12.28 9.06
N THR A 304 3.82 -11.28 8.75
CA THR A 304 3.38 -10.07 8.03
C THR A 304 2.78 -10.42 6.66
N ARG A 305 3.39 -11.36 5.94
CA ARG A 305 2.85 -11.84 4.65
C ARG A 305 1.45 -12.43 4.81
N LEU A 306 1.25 -13.30 5.80
CA LEU A 306 -0.06 -13.90 6.10
C LEU A 306 -1.11 -12.84 6.46
N GLU A 307 -0.73 -11.82 7.24
CA GLU A 307 -1.60 -10.69 7.56
C GLU A 307 -2.01 -9.91 6.29
N LEU A 308 -1.06 -9.61 5.40
CA LEU A 308 -1.33 -8.91 4.14
C LEU A 308 -2.16 -9.76 3.16
N GLU A 309 -1.91 -11.08 3.09
CA GLU A 309 -2.76 -12.00 2.32
C GLU A 309 -4.19 -12.03 2.85
N GLN A 310 -4.34 -12.01 4.18
CA GLN A 310 -5.64 -12.04 4.84
C GLN A 310 -6.43 -10.75 4.63
N VAL A 311 -5.76 -9.59 4.65
CA VAL A 311 -6.41 -8.29 4.40
C VAL A 311 -6.94 -8.20 2.98
N TYR A 312 -6.09 -8.51 1.99
CA TYR A 312 -6.50 -8.60 0.59
C TYR A 312 -5.41 -9.19 -0.30
N SER A 313 -5.72 -10.29 -0.96
CA SER A 313 -4.81 -10.90 -1.94
C SER A 313 -5.54 -11.64 -3.04
N ARG A 314 -5.00 -11.58 -4.25
CA ARG A 314 -5.28 -12.46 -5.40
C ARG A 314 -4.10 -13.39 -5.69
N GLY A 315 -3.27 -13.59 -4.70
CA GLY A 315 -1.96 -14.22 -4.75
C GLY A 315 -0.85 -13.16 -4.76
N LEU A 316 -0.09 -13.09 -3.66
CA LEU A 316 1.01 -12.15 -3.48
C LEU A 316 2.29 -12.67 -4.15
N GLY A 317 3.03 -11.78 -4.79
CA GLY A 317 4.34 -12.09 -5.37
C GLY A 317 5.08 -10.85 -5.87
N PRO A 318 6.41 -10.95 -6.06
CA PRO A 318 7.23 -9.86 -6.57
C PRO A 318 7.02 -9.62 -8.08
N TRP A 319 6.57 -10.64 -8.79
CA TRP A 319 6.23 -10.68 -10.21
C TRP A 319 7.29 -10.00 -11.08
N PHE A 320 6.95 -8.91 -11.78
CA PHE A 320 7.86 -8.20 -12.67
C PHE A 320 9.12 -7.67 -11.97
N LEU A 321 9.06 -7.33 -10.67
CA LEU A 321 10.26 -6.88 -9.95
C LEU A 321 11.39 -7.91 -9.94
N SER A 322 11.05 -9.21 -10.03
CA SER A 322 12.03 -10.31 -10.11
C SER A 322 12.37 -10.75 -11.54
N GLY A 323 11.90 -10.01 -12.55
CA GLY A 323 12.10 -10.30 -13.96
C GLY A 323 10.79 -10.48 -14.72
N THR A 324 10.86 -10.41 -16.04
CA THR A 324 9.69 -10.43 -16.90
C THR A 324 9.28 -11.86 -17.24
N ASN A 325 8.48 -12.48 -16.39
CA ASN A 325 7.81 -13.74 -16.72
C ASN A 325 6.28 -13.54 -16.71
N HIS A 326 5.71 -13.18 -17.85
CA HIS A 326 4.28 -12.91 -17.99
C HIS A 326 3.39 -14.12 -17.69
N GLN A 327 3.88 -15.35 -17.89
CA GLN A 327 3.12 -16.57 -17.66
C GLN A 327 2.86 -16.83 -16.18
N THR A 328 3.78 -16.46 -15.30
CA THR A 328 3.65 -16.69 -13.84
C THR A 328 2.78 -15.65 -13.14
N VAL A 329 2.55 -14.50 -13.76
CA VAL A 329 1.79 -13.38 -13.16
C VAL A 329 0.30 -13.70 -13.04
N VAL A 330 -0.24 -14.58 -13.90
CA VAL A 330 -1.66 -14.96 -13.93
C VAL A 330 -1.83 -16.40 -13.46
N ARG A 331 -2.50 -16.60 -12.34
CA ARG A 331 -2.84 -17.94 -11.83
C ARG A 331 -4.11 -18.52 -12.43
N GLY A 332 -5.00 -17.68 -12.95
CA GLY A 332 -6.20 -18.05 -13.69
C GLY A 332 -7.37 -18.56 -12.86
N ARG A 333 -7.21 -18.90 -11.58
CA ARG A 333 -8.22 -19.59 -10.77
C ARG A 333 -9.28 -18.66 -10.17
N ALA A 334 -8.91 -17.45 -9.72
CA ALA A 334 -9.83 -16.54 -9.07
C ALA A 334 -9.57 -15.07 -9.42
N PRO A 335 -10.62 -14.22 -9.60
CA PRO A 335 -10.46 -12.80 -9.93
C PRO A 335 -10.43 -11.92 -8.70
N ARG A 336 -10.83 -12.46 -7.53
CA ARG A 336 -11.09 -11.70 -6.30
C ARG A 336 -10.21 -12.18 -5.15
N HIS A 337 -10.26 -11.44 -4.07
CA HIS A 337 -9.72 -11.85 -2.79
C HIS A 337 -10.32 -13.18 -2.33
N ARG A 338 -9.43 -14.10 -1.87
CA ARG A 338 -9.79 -15.37 -1.27
C ARG A 338 -9.23 -15.55 0.14
N GLY A 339 -8.44 -14.57 0.61
CA GLY A 339 -7.73 -14.71 1.89
C GLY A 339 -6.56 -15.67 1.80
N VAL A 340 -6.33 -16.40 2.89
CA VAL A 340 -5.20 -17.32 3.04
C VAL A 340 -5.64 -18.75 2.75
N MET A 341 -4.90 -19.46 1.91
CA MET A 341 -5.11 -20.90 1.66
C MET A 341 -4.64 -21.68 2.90
N MET A 342 -5.58 -22.34 3.55
CA MET A 342 -5.35 -23.04 4.83
C MET A 342 -4.96 -24.49 4.65
N GLY A 343 -5.36 -25.11 3.54
CA GLY A 343 -5.13 -26.52 3.25
C GLY A 343 -6.25 -27.15 2.44
N SER A 344 -6.46 -28.45 2.61
CA SER A 344 -7.45 -29.20 1.83
C SER A 344 -8.35 -30.08 2.73
N VAL A 345 -9.57 -30.31 2.25
CA VAL A 345 -10.54 -31.18 2.91
C VAL A 345 -10.07 -32.63 2.83
N VAL A 346 -9.98 -33.30 3.97
CA VAL A 346 -9.70 -34.74 4.06
C VAL A 346 -10.99 -35.56 3.97
N ARG A 347 -11.99 -35.15 4.74
CA ARG A 347 -13.33 -35.77 4.75
C ARG A 347 -14.35 -34.86 5.43
N VAL A 348 -15.60 -35.08 5.14
CA VAL A 348 -16.73 -34.54 5.91
C VAL A 348 -17.15 -35.55 6.96
N SER A 349 -17.47 -35.10 8.16
CA SER A 349 -17.93 -35.90 9.30
C SER A 349 -19.32 -35.41 9.75
N GLU A 350 -19.93 -36.10 10.69
CA GLU A 350 -21.20 -35.66 11.30
C GLU A 350 -21.07 -34.37 12.10
N ARG A 351 -19.87 -34.06 12.61
CA ARG A 351 -19.57 -32.86 13.41
C ARG A 351 -19.11 -31.67 12.59
N GLY A 352 -18.58 -31.91 11.39
CA GLY A 352 -18.00 -30.83 10.58
C GLY A 352 -17.10 -31.34 9.46
N VAL A 353 -16.03 -30.63 9.18
CA VAL A 353 -15.10 -30.89 8.09
C VAL A 353 -13.69 -31.10 8.64
N VAL A 354 -13.06 -32.22 8.28
CA VAL A 354 -11.65 -32.49 8.62
C VAL A 354 -10.76 -31.90 7.54
N VAL A 355 -9.86 -31.02 7.94
CA VAL A 355 -8.93 -30.27 7.05
C VAL A 355 -7.49 -30.65 7.37
N ALA A 356 -6.70 -30.95 6.34
CA ALA A 356 -5.25 -31.05 6.44
C ALA A 356 -4.67 -29.61 6.28
N LEU A 357 -4.04 -29.10 7.33
CA LEU A 357 -3.49 -27.74 7.35
C LEU A 357 -2.14 -27.67 6.66
N GLU A 358 -1.91 -26.62 5.88
CA GLU A 358 -0.66 -26.35 5.13
C GLU A 358 0.03 -25.04 5.54
N SER A 359 -0.74 -24.01 5.94
CA SER A 359 -0.19 -22.66 6.15
C SER A 359 -0.21 -22.19 7.59
N ALA A 360 -1.39 -22.14 8.21
CA ALA A 360 -1.59 -21.55 9.53
C ALA A 360 -2.69 -22.31 10.29
N ALA A 361 -2.88 -21.99 11.57
CA ALA A 361 -3.95 -22.54 12.36
C ALA A 361 -5.30 -21.89 12.03
N LEU A 362 -6.35 -22.69 11.99
CA LEU A 362 -7.75 -22.22 12.03
C LEU A 362 -8.20 -22.07 13.48
N LYS A 363 -9.07 -21.10 13.73
CA LYS A 363 -9.62 -20.83 15.06
C LYS A 363 -11.11 -20.51 14.99
N PRO A 364 -11.83 -20.63 16.12
CA PRO A 364 -13.21 -20.16 16.21
C PRO A 364 -13.32 -18.68 15.82
N GLY A 365 -14.34 -18.37 15.03
CA GLY A 365 -14.56 -17.03 14.50
C GLY A 365 -13.98 -16.78 13.10
N ASP A 366 -13.08 -17.63 12.59
CA ASP A 366 -12.58 -17.52 11.22
C ASP A 366 -13.72 -17.75 10.21
N GLY A 367 -13.78 -16.96 9.16
CA GLY A 367 -14.63 -17.21 8.00
C GLY A 367 -13.89 -18.09 6.99
N VAL A 368 -14.49 -19.20 6.57
CA VAL A 368 -13.88 -20.10 5.58
C VAL A 368 -14.77 -20.35 4.39
N VAL A 369 -14.14 -20.64 3.24
CA VAL A 369 -14.79 -21.06 1.99
C VAL A 369 -14.11 -22.31 1.50
N PHE A 370 -14.92 -23.26 1.00
CA PHE A 370 -14.50 -24.50 0.37
C PHE A 370 -14.53 -24.33 -1.14
N ASP A 371 -13.37 -24.27 -1.74
CA ASP A 371 -13.18 -24.10 -3.18
C ASP A 371 -13.02 -25.48 -3.82
N ALA A 372 -13.96 -25.83 -4.66
CA ALA A 372 -13.97 -27.12 -5.31
C ALA A 372 -12.69 -27.38 -6.11
N ALA A 373 -12.07 -28.52 -5.85
CA ALA A 373 -10.86 -28.93 -6.56
C ALA A 373 -11.10 -29.13 -8.06
N ASP A 374 -12.32 -29.54 -8.44
CA ASP A 374 -12.76 -29.74 -9.83
C ASP A 374 -13.50 -28.54 -10.42
N TRP A 375 -13.27 -27.35 -9.88
CA TRP A 375 -13.84 -26.09 -10.33
C TRP A 375 -15.31 -26.14 -10.78
N ARG A 376 -16.21 -25.97 -9.84
CA ARG A 376 -17.67 -25.92 -10.10
C ARG A 376 -18.23 -24.50 -10.21
N SER A 377 -17.51 -23.51 -9.69
CA SER A 377 -17.86 -22.08 -9.80
C SER A 377 -17.56 -21.57 -11.22
N PRO A 378 -18.38 -20.66 -11.80
CA PRO A 378 -19.50 -19.97 -11.15
C PRO A 378 -20.84 -20.71 -11.24
N GLN A 379 -20.90 -21.88 -11.82
CA GLN A 379 -22.17 -22.65 -12.01
C GLN A 379 -22.77 -23.08 -10.67
N GLU A 380 -21.94 -23.47 -9.72
CA GLU A 380 -22.33 -23.78 -8.35
C GLU A 380 -21.72 -22.78 -7.37
N ALA A 381 -22.54 -22.24 -6.46
CA ALA A 381 -22.04 -21.38 -5.38
C ALA A 381 -21.13 -22.21 -4.45
N GLU A 382 -20.01 -21.63 -4.06
CA GLU A 382 -19.09 -22.23 -3.09
C GLU A 382 -19.76 -22.32 -1.70
N GLU A 383 -19.48 -23.39 -0.96
CA GLU A 383 -19.87 -23.50 0.43
C GLU A 383 -18.89 -22.75 1.31
N GLY A 384 -19.40 -22.19 2.41
CA GLY A 384 -18.57 -21.50 3.37
C GLY A 384 -19.35 -21.06 4.59
N GLY A 385 -18.63 -20.74 5.65
CA GLY A 385 -19.26 -20.34 6.89
C GLY A 385 -18.25 -19.87 7.92
N ARG A 386 -18.76 -19.43 9.06
CA ARG A 386 -17.95 -19.04 10.21
C ARG A 386 -17.67 -20.26 11.07
N VAL A 387 -16.39 -20.51 11.32
CA VAL A 387 -15.94 -21.60 12.21
C VAL A 387 -16.44 -21.35 13.63
N TYR A 388 -17.16 -22.34 14.17
CA TYR A 388 -17.67 -22.30 15.54
C TYR A 388 -16.69 -22.94 16.53
N ASP A 389 -16.15 -24.10 16.15
CA ASP A 389 -15.18 -24.85 16.97
C ASP A 389 -14.11 -25.51 16.14
N VAL A 390 -12.93 -25.72 16.73
CA VAL A 390 -11.79 -26.38 16.08
C VAL A 390 -11.21 -27.41 17.03
N THR A 391 -11.21 -28.68 16.63
CA THR A 391 -10.65 -29.79 17.41
C THR A 391 -9.54 -30.49 16.64
N ALA A 392 -8.53 -30.99 17.37
CA ALA A 392 -7.43 -31.74 16.75
C ALA A 392 -7.95 -33.08 16.20
N ALA A 393 -7.63 -33.38 14.93
CA ALA A 393 -8.06 -34.59 14.22
C ALA A 393 -6.85 -35.45 13.75
N GLY A 394 -5.72 -35.34 14.44
CA GLY A 394 -4.47 -36.00 14.13
C GLY A 394 -3.34 -35.04 13.73
N ARG A 395 -2.17 -35.60 13.41
CA ARG A 395 -0.99 -34.76 13.07
C ARG A 395 -1.25 -33.90 11.84
N GLY A 396 -1.18 -32.59 12.00
CA GLY A 396 -1.40 -31.62 10.93
C GLY A 396 -2.84 -31.54 10.41
N ARG A 397 -3.83 -32.09 11.17
CA ARG A 397 -5.25 -32.10 10.80
C ARG A 397 -6.10 -31.51 11.92
N VAL A 398 -7.13 -30.79 11.52
CA VAL A 398 -8.14 -30.26 12.44
C VAL A 398 -9.53 -30.58 11.91
N GLU A 399 -10.49 -30.78 12.81
CA GLU A 399 -11.91 -30.82 12.49
C GLU A 399 -12.51 -29.46 12.84
N ILE A 400 -13.11 -28.82 11.86
CA ILE A 400 -13.80 -27.53 12.01
C ILE A 400 -15.31 -27.76 12.00
N ALA A 401 -15.97 -27.21 13.03
CA ALA A 401 -17.42 -27.28 13.17
C ALA A 401 -18.05 -25.92 12.84
N PHE A 402 -19.30 -25.94 12.43
CA PHE A 402 -20.10 -24.78 12.08
C PHE A 402 -21.40 -24.76 12.89
N ALA A 403 -22.07 -23.61 12.96
CA ALA A 403 -23.41 -23.53 13.52
C ALA A 403 -24.38 -24.37 12.69
N ASN A 404 -25.43 -24.91 13.34
CA ASN A 404 -26.41 -25.79 12.68
C ASN A 404 -26.98 -25.16 11.39
N GLY A 405 -26.87 -25.89 10.28
CA GLY A 405 -27.39 -25.47 8.98
C GLY A 405 -26.61 -24.36 8.28
N ALA A 406 -25.49 -23.90 8.86
CA ALA A 406 -24.68 -22.81 8.27
C ALA A 406 -23.89 -23.28 7.03
N VAL A 407 -23.57 -24.58 6.95
CA VAL A 407 -22.78 -25.16 5.84
C VAL A 407 -23.45 -26.47 5.42
N ASN A 408 -23.59 -26.67 4.10
CA ASN A 408 -24.11 -27.91 3.54
C ASN A 408 -22.96 -28.89 3.23
N GLY A 409 -22.69 -29.80 4.16
CA GLY A 409 -21.61 -30.77 4.03
C GLY A 409 -21.73 -31.69 2.79
N ALA A 410 -22.92 -31.88 2.24
CA ALA A 410 -23.11 -32.69 1.02
C ALA A 410 -22.49 -32.05 -0.24
N ARG A 411 -22.18 -30.75 -0.19
CA ARG A 411 -21.55 -30.00 -1.29
C ARG A 411 -20.03 -29.90 -1.14
N ILE A 412 -19.49 -30.37 -0.02
CA ILE A 412 -18.04 -30.36 0.29
C ILE A 412 -17.48 -31.76 0.01
N ARG A 413 -16.36 -31.83 -0.67
CA ARG A 413 -15.72 -33.08 -1.06
C ARG A 413 -14.28 -33.15 -0.56
N ALA A 414 -13.77 -34.36 -0.38
CA ALA A 414 -12.35 -34.59 -0.13
C ALA A 414 -11.54 -34.01 -1.31
N GLY A 415 -10.47 -33.27 -1.00
CA GLY A 415 -9.64 -32.56 -1.96
C GLY A 415 -10.05 -31.10 -2.20
N ASP A 416 -11.25 -30.65 -1.80
CA ASP A 416 -11.62 -29.23 -1.89
C ASP A 416 -10.62 -28.38 -1.09
N LEU A 417 -10.23 -27.22 -1.66
CA LEU A 417 -9.30 -26.30 -1.00
C LEU A 417 -10.05 -25.47 0.04
N VAL A 418 -9.40 -25.24 1.17
CA VAL A 418 -9.97 -24.44 2.27
C VAL A 418 -9.26 -23.09 2.33
N TRP A 419 -10.03 -22.02 2.17
CA TRP A 419 -9.55 -20.65 2.24
C TRP A 419 -10.13 -19.95 3.45
N ARG A 420 -9.28 -19.28 4.24
CA ARG A 420 -9.74 -18.37 5.28
C ARG A 420 -9.98 -17.01 4.67
N THR A 421 -11.26 -16.65 4.49
CA THR A 421 -11.69 -15.40 3.87
C THR A 421 -11.85 -14.25 4.86
N ASP A 422 -12.01 -14.57 6.15
CA ASP A 422 -12.13 -13.59 7.23
C ASP A 422 -11.37 -14.09 8.48
N ASP A 423 -10.59 -13.20 9.07
CA ASP A 423 -9.87 -13.41 10.33
C ASP A 423 -10.20 -12.24 11.27
N PRO A 424 -10.95 -12.46 12.37
CA PRO A 424 -11.32 -11.41 13.31
C PRO A 424 -10.12 -10.69 13.95
N ASP A 425 -8.93 -11.31 13.96
CA ASP A 425 -7.74 -10.69 14.52
C ASP A 425 -7.16 -9.61 13.62
N ILE A 426 -7.45 -9.62 12.33
CA ILE A 426 -7.07 -8.55 11.40
C ILE A 426 -7.69 -7.22 11.80
N ALA A 427 -8.99 -7.19 12.08
CA ALA A 427 -9.67 -5.99 12.54
C ALA A 427 -9.08 -5.47 13.88
N LYS A 428 -8.76 -6.39 14.81
CA LYS A 428 -8.09 -6.03 16.08
C LYS A 428 -6.70 -5.44 15.83
N LEU A 429 -5.93 -6.03 14.90
CA LEU A 429 -4.59 -5.57 14.54
C LEU A 429 -4.61 -4.18 13.87
N ALA A 430 -5.61 -3.90 13.05
CA ALA A 430 -5.79 -2.61 12.39
C ALA A 430 -6.37 -1.52 13.29
N ARG A 431 -7.12 -1.90 14.33
CA ARG A 431 -7.85 -0.98 15.20
C ARG A 431 -7.03 0.18 15.80
N PRO A 432 -5.76 -0.01 16.23
CA PRO A 432 -4.94 1.11 16.71
C PRO A 432 -4.79 2.25 15.69
N TYR A 433 -4.83 1.93 14.40
CA TYR A 433 -4.66 2.88 13.29
C TYR A 433 -5.99 3.39 12.72
N THR A 434 -7.03 2.56 12.73
CA THR A 434 -8.33 2.88 12.12
C THR A 434 -9.30 3.56 13.08
N ALA A 435 -9.11 3.36 14.39
CA ALA A 435 -9.92 3.93 15.47
C ALA A 435 -9.03 4.61 16.52
N ALA A 436 -7.97 5.29 16.09
CA ALA A 436 -7.04 5.97 16.98
C ALA A 436 -7.72 7.13 17.72
N HIS A 437 -7.75 7.08 19.05
CA HIS A 437 -8.20 8.18 19.90
C HIS A 437 -7.10 9.20 20.19
N SER A 438 -5.85 8.81 19.99
CA SER A 438 -4.66 9.67 20.11
C SER A 438 -3.66 9.28 19.01
N PRO A 439 -2.77 10.20 18.61
CA PRO A 439 -1.77 9.92 17.58
C PRO A 439 -0.92 8.70 17.89
N VAL A 440 -0.88 7.73 16.97
CA VAL A 440 -0.02 6.54 17.01
C VAL A 440 1.32 6.84 16.38
N ALA A 441 1.32 7.37 15.14
CA ALA A 441 2.53 7.84 14.49
C ALA A 441 3.03 9.12 15.15
N LYS A 442 4.31 9.15 15.53
CA LYS A 442 4.95 10.29 16.19
C LYS A 442 6.22 10.67 15.43
N GLN A 443 6.50 11.97 15.39
CA GLN A 443 7.78 12.49 14.90
C GLN A 443 8.60 13.02 16.06
N ALA A 444 9.92 12.82 16.00
CA ALA A 444 10.84 13.47 16.91
C ALA A 444 10.86 14.99 16.62
N VAL A 445 10.75 15.77 17.66
CA VAL A 445 10.82 17.22 17.62
C VAL A 445 11.93 17.66 18.56
N ASP A 446 12.92 18.38 18.03
CA ASP A 446 13.93 19.04 18.85
C ASP A 446 13.35 20.35 19.38
N VAL A 447 13.33 20.50 20.68
CA VAL A 447 12.81 21.72 21.32
C VAL A 447 13.94 22.42 22.05
N ARG A 448 14.27 23.66 21.62
CA ARG A 448 15.20 24.53 22.29
C ARG A 448 14.46 25.63 23.01
N VAL A 449 14.61 25.71 24.30
CA VAL A 449 13.99 26.75 25.14
C VAL A 449 15.10 27.70 25.64
N VAL A 450 14.91 29.00 25.44
CA VAL A 450 15.77 30.05 25.97
C VAL A 450 14.94 30.92 26.89
N ALA A 451 15.22 30.80 28.18
CA ALA A 451 14.60 31.63 29.22
C ALA A 451 15.70 32.48 29.88
N ARG A 452 15.54 33.80 29.87
CA ARG A 452 16.41 34.75 30.54
C ARG A 452 15.57 35.69 31.37
N GLU A 453 16.03 36.02 32.57
CA GLU A 453 15.35 36.97 33.43
C GLU A 453 15.20 38.33 32.74
N GLY A 454 13.99 38.89 32.77
CA GLY A 454 13.70 40.17 32.13
C GLY A 454 13.58 40.15 30.60
N ALA A 455 13.68 38.96 29.96
CA ALA A 455 13.53 38.80 28.53
C ALA A 455 12.32 37.90 28.19
N ALA A 456 11.84 38.01 26.96
CA ALA A 456 10.79 37.13 26.44
C ALA A 456 11.28 35.66 26.39
N LEU A 457 10.42 34.73 26.78
CA LEU A 457 10.68 33.31 26.59
C LEU A 457 10.68 32.97 25.10
N GLU A 458 11.79 32.37 24.63
CA GLU A 458 11.92 31.91 23.26
C GLU A 458 11.89 30.38 23.23
N ILE A 459 11.04 29.81 22.37
CA ILE A 459 10.94 28.37 22.14
C ILE A 459 11.08 28.12 20.65
N THR A 460 12.08 27.33 20.28
CA THR A 460 12.29 26.90 18.90
C THR A 460 11.98 25.41 18.79
N TRP A 461 11.05 25.06 17.91
CA TRP A 461 10.77 23.69 17.53
C TRP A 461 11.45 23.41 16.20
N THR A 462 12.18 22.30 16.12
CA THR A 462 12.82 21.87 14.87
C THR A 462 12.37 20.46 14.51
N VAL A 463 11.82 20.32 13.31
CA VAL A 463 11.37 19.04 12.73
C VAL A 463 11.95 18.92 11.33
N ARG A 464 12.70 17.84 11.07
CA ARG A 464 13.30 17.58 9.73
C ARG A 464 14.04 18.78 9.12
N GLY A 465 14.70 19.57 9.95
CA GLY A 465 15.46 20.75 9.50
C GLY A 465 14.64 22.04 9.35
N ALA A 466 13.33 21.99 9.41
CA ALA A 466 12.47 23.17 9.48
C ALA A 466 12.33 23.62 10.94
N SER A 467 12.46 24.90 11.20
CA SER A 467 12.37 25.47 12.55
C SER A 467 11.32 26.55 12.64
N VAL A 468 10.56 26.53 13.73
CA VAL A 468 9.58 27.57 14.09
C VAL A 468 10.01 28.16 15.44
N LEU A 469 10.14 29.48 15.49
CA LEU A 469 10.42 30.26 16.70
C LEU A 469 9.14 30.90 17.21
N ALA A 470 8.73 30.56 18.41
CA ALA A 470 7.69 31.30 19.15
C ALA A 470 8.34 32.16 20.25
N ARG A 471 7.84 33.35 20.40
CA ARG A 471 8.25 34.28 21.48
C ARG A 471 7.03 34.57 22.36
N TRP A 472 7.19 34.38 23.67
CA TRP A 472 6.17 34.78 24.62
C TRP A 472 6.36 36.29 24.92
N PRO A 473 5.29 37.12 24.73
CA PRO A 473 5.47 38.59 24.77
C PRO A 473 5.77 39.16 26.15
N GLU A 474 5.46 38.43 27.22
CA GLU A 474 5.70 38.87 28.58
C GLU A 474 7.11 38.48 29.06
N PRO A 475 7.87 39.42 29.75
CA PRO A 475 9.13 39.04 30.33
C PRO A 475 8.98 37.94 31.37
N THR A 476 9.85 36.95 31.35
CA THR A 476 9.93 35.92 32.39
C THR A 476 10.29 36.56 33.72
N ALA A 477 9.33 36.60 34.66
CA ALA A 477 9.63 36.99 36.03
C ALA A 477 10.39 35.84 36.72
N ALA A 478 11.42 36.18 37.51
CA ALA A 478 12.08 35.21 38.39
C ALA A 478 11.03 34.73 39.42
N ILE A 479 10.66 33.45 39.35
CA ILE A 479 9.81 32.81 40.36
C ILE A 479 10.77 32.14 41.36
N PRO A 480 10.89 32.66 42.57
CA PRO A 480 11.71 32.02 43.58
C PRO A 480 11.16 30.66 43.95
N GLY A 481 11.88 29.60 43.63
CA GLY A 481 11.70 28.28 44.24
C GLY A 481 10.63 27.34 43.67
N HIS A 482 9.87 27.67 42.59
CA HIS A 482 8.95 26.77 41.96
C HIS A 482 9.10 26.77 40.44
N GLY A 483 9.45 25.64 39.85
CA GLY A 483 9.46 25.46 38.42
C GLY A 483 8.06 25.73 37.81
N LEU A 484 7.99 26.32 36.64
CA LEU A 484 6.73 26.52 35.89
C LEU A 484 5.98 25.19 35.79
N PRO A 485 4.69 25.11 36.19
CA PRO A 485 3.94 23.89 36.04
C PRO A 485 3.86 23.54 34.56
N ALA A 486 4.32 22.33 34.22
CA ALA A 486 4.41 21.81 32.84
C ALA A 486 3.07 21.85 32.08
N THR A 487 1.95 21.94 32.80
CA THR A 487 0.58 21.98 32.26
C THR A 487 0.21 23.28 31.52
N ARG A 488 0.95 24.38 31.68
CA ARG A 488 0.68 25.65 30.95
C ARG A 488 1.41 25.76 29.60
N LEU A 489 2.39 24.90 29.34
CA LEU A 489 3.17 24.92 28.10
C LEU A 489 2.61 24.01 26.98
N LEU A 490 1.52 23.29 27.23
CA LEU A 490 0.98 22.27 26.32
C LEU A 490 -0.43 22.56 25.81
N SER A 491 -0.91 23.80 25.83
CA SER A 491 -2.12 24.13 25.09
C SER A 491 -1.78 24.29 23.60
N PRO A 492 -2.29 23.43 22.71
CA PRO A 492 -2.12 23.62 21.29
C PRO A 492 -2.86 24.89 20.86
N VAL A 493 -2.20 25.72 20.12
CA VAL A 493 -2.79 26.79 19.32
C VAL A 493 -3.24 26.20 18.00
#